data_5d79d3e4d6f4ccc0b8f8575b2933ba20
#
_entry.id   5d79d3e4d6f4ccc0b8f8575b2933ba20
#
_cell.length_a   1.000
_cell.length_b   1.000
_cell.length_c   1.000
_cell.angle_alpha   90.00
_cell.angle_beta   90.00
_cell.angle_gamma   90.00
#
_symmetry.space_group_name_H-M   'P 1'
#
loop_
_entity.id
_entity.type
_entity.pdbx_description
1 polymer ?
#
loop_
_entity_poly.entity_id
_entity_poly.type
_entity_poly.pdbx_seq_one_letter_code
_entity_poly.pdbx_strand_id
1 'polypeptide(L)'
;PVGGDLGRPLSQTTKAAGKGSACALCPAFGRCGGCSRLDVSYADQLLAKEQQVAALFEGIAPAGALLPILGMDDPFHYRNKVISPYAPAKGAKRKGKDAKLARADILTGMYETGTHRLIPTDTCAIENETAKKVTLAIRDIMARWSMEPYNEDTGAGFVRHAVVRVGHKSGEVLVTVVTNGEEFPASKAFCRELVRRVPEVTTIVQNVNTRQTNVILGDKERVLFGPGFILDTLCGLTFRISSQSFYQVNATQTCLLYTSPSPR
;
A
#
# COMPACT_ATOMS: atom_id res chain seq x y z
N PRO A 1 -44.23 -3.52 0.74
CA PRO A 1 -43.09 -3.18 -0.07
C PRO A 1 -42.56 -1.83 0.39
N VAL A 2 -41.57 -1.87 1.27
CA VAL A 2 -40.88 -0.68 1.79
C VAL A 2 -39.53 -0.72 1.14
N GLY A 3 -39.35 0.00 0.04
CA GLY A 3 -38.09 0.29 -0.59
C GLY A 3 -37.34 1.31 0.27
N GLY A 4 -36.48 0.87 1.16
CA GLY A 4 -35.53 1.71 1.88
C GLY A 4 -34.32 1.95 1.01
N ASP A 5 -34.07 3.21 0.69
CA ASP A 5 -32.92 3.72 -0.05
C ASP A 5 -31.63 3.48 0.75
N LEU A 6 -30.99 2.32 0.53
CA LEU A 6 -29.69 1.97 1.08
C LEU A 6 -28.60 2.47 0.12
N GLY A 7 -28.10 3.65 0.33
CA GLY A 7 -26.88 3.98 -0.38
C GLY A 7 -26.62 5.39 -0.83
N ARG A 8 -26.89 6.39 -0.03
CA ARG A 8 -26.17 7.67 -0.20
C ARG A 8 -24.93 7.67 0.67
N PRO A 9 -23.72 7.80 0.10
CA PRO A 9 -22.56 8.15 0.91
C PRO A 9 -22.84 9.52 1.53
N LEU A 10 -22.67 9.63 2.86
CA LEU A 10 -22.81 10.87 3.58
C LEU A 10 -21.98 11.95 2.87
N SER A 11 -22.69 12.86 2.23
CA SER A 11 -22.12 13.99 1.51
C SER A 11 -21.32 14.84 2.50
N GLN A 12 -20.09 15.05 2.12
CA GLN A 12 -19.15 16.03 2.60
C GLN A 12 -19.82 17.36 2.95
N THR A 13 -20.04 17.60 4.24
CA THR A 13 -20.20 18.94 4.78
C THR A 13 -19.49 18.99 6.13
N THR A 14 -18.17 18.92 6.10
CA THR A 14 -17.36 19.50 7.18
C THR A 14 -16.47 20.54 6.55
N LYS A 15 -16.72 21.79 6.91
CA LYS A 15 -15.88 22.95 6.62
C LYS A 15 -14.43 22.59 6.94
N ALA A 16 -13.54 22.86 5.98
CA ALA A 16 -12.12 22.68 6.09
C ALA A 16 -11.58 23.22 7.43
N ALA A 17 -11.22 22.34 8.34
CA ALA A 17 -10.32 22.67 9.42
C ALA A 17 -8.97 23.06 8.81
N GLY A 18 -8.34 24.06 9.38
CA GLY A 18 -7.23 24.80 8.79
C GLY A 18 -6.12 23.92 8.17
N LYS A 19 -5.66 24.32 7.02
CA LYS A 19 -4.63 23.69 6.17
C LYS A 19 -3.26 23.45 6.84
N GLY A 20 -3.11 23.63 8.16
CA GLY A 20 -1.81 23.63 8.84
C GLY A 20 -1.33 22.27 9.38
N SER A 21 -2.20 21.42 9.96
CA SER A 21 -1.75 20.24 10.69
C SER A 21 -1.60 18.97 9.84
N ALA A 22 -2.49 18.74 8.90
CA ALA A 22 -2.45 17.56 8.02
C ALA A 22 -1.27 17.60 7.04
N CYS A 23 -0.88 18.80 6.59
CA CYS A 23 0.27 19.01 5.72
C CYS A 23 1.60 18.68 6.43
N ALA A 24 1.66 18.79 7.77
CA ALA A 24 2.84 18.41 8.55
C ALA A 24 3.05 16.88 8.62
N LEU A 25 1.96 16.09 8.65
CA LEU A 25 2.02 14.63 8.70
C LEU A 25 2.23 14.00 7.31
N CYS A 26 1.61 14.56 6.27
CA CYS A 26 1.74 14.04 4.91
C CYS A 26 1.54 15.15 3.88
N PRO A 27 2.59 15.51 3.11
CA PRO A 27 2.51 16.56 2.09
C PRO A 27 1.60 16.19 0.90
N ALA A 28 1.24 14.91 0.75
CA ALA A 28 0.35 14.42 -0.29
C ALA A 28 -1.13 14.34 0.15
N PHE A 29 -1.44 14.65 1.43
CA PHE A 29 -2.82 14.61 1.92
C PHE A 29 -3.74 15.52 1.11
N GLY A 30 -4.97 15.08 0.86
CA GLY A 30 -5.96 15.77 0.05
C GLY A 30 -5.82 15.56 -1.46
N ARG A 31 -4.69 15.00 -1.94
CA ARG A 31 -4.49 14.58 -3.33
C ARG A 31 -4.33 13.06 -3.46
N CYS A 32 -3.57 12.46 -2.54
CA CYS A 32 -3.37 11.03 -2.46
C CYS A 32 -4.64 10.33 -1.96
N GLY A 33 -5.06 9.24 -2.63
CA GLY A 33 -6.24 8.45 -2.26
C GLY A 33 -6.05 7.53 -1.04
N GLY A 34 -4.89 7.57 -0.37
CA GLY A 34 -4.56 6.64 0.71
C GLY A 34 -5.22 6.94 2.05
N CYS A 35 -5.54 8.21 2.33
CA CYS A 35 -6.09 8.66 3.60
C CYS A 35 -7.26 9.63 3.40
N SER A 36 -8.34 9.43 4.18
CA SER A 36 -9.55 10.27 4.12
C SER A 36 -9.71 11.20 5.33
N ARG A 37 -9.00 10.95 6.43
CA ARG A 37 -9.19 11.68 7.71
C ARG A 37 -7.88 11.98 8.43
N LEU A 38 -6.77 12.14 7.71
CA LEU A 38 -5.47 12.42 8.33
C LEU A 38 -5.41 13.83 8.96
N ASP A 39 -6.32 14.71 8.59
CA ASP A 39 -6.52 16.07 9.10
C ASP A 39 -7.33 16.13 10.40
N VAL A 40 -7.88 15.01 10.83
CA VAL A 40 -8.67 14.89 12.07
C VAL A 40 -7.82 14.16 13.12
N SER A 41 -7.84 14.62 14.37
CA SER A 41 -7.14 13.93 15.45
C SER A 41 -7.62 12.48 15.58
N TYR A 42 -6.73 11.56 15.99
CA TYR A 42 -7.13 10.16 16.10
C TYR A 42 -8.24 9.95 17.15
N ALA A 43 -8.22 10.71 18.24
CA ALA A 43 -9.27 10.69 19.25
C ALA A 43 -10.64 11.11 18.66
N ASP A 44 -10.67 12.17 17.86
CA ASP A 44 -11.91 12.62 17.20
C ASP A 44 -12.38 11.63 16.13
N GLN A 45 -11.44 10.95 15.45
CA GLN A 45 -11.78 9.87 14.52
C GLN A 45 -12.46 8.69 15.23
N LEU A 46 -11.97 8.30 16.42
CA LEU A 46 -12.57 7.24 17.23
C LEU A 46 -13.96 7.65 17.71
N LEU A 47 -14.09 8.86 18.28
CA LEU A 47 -15.37 9.39 18.74
C LEU A 47 -16.43 9.42 17.61
N ALA A 48 -16.05 9.93 16.44
CA ALA A 48 -16.96 9.97 15.30
C ALA A 48 -17.40 8.57 14.83
N LYS A 49 -16.53 7.55 14.92
CA LYS A 49 -16.88 6.15 14.60
C LYS A 49 -17.82 5.56 15.65
N GLU A 50 -17.60 5.81 16.94
CA GLU A 50 -18.52 5.41 18.01
C GLU A 50 -19.91 5.99 17.82
N GLN A 51 -19.99 7.30 17.56
CA GLN A 51 -21.26 7.98 17.29
C GLN A 51 -21.97 7.41 16.07
N GLN A 52 -21.23 7.10 15.00
CA GLN A 52 -21.81 6.49 13.80
C GLN A 52 -22.38 5.11 14.10
N VAL A 53 -21.67 4.28 14.85
CA VAL A 53 -22.16 2.94 15.25
C VAL A 53 -23.35 3.08 16.16
N ALA A 54 -23.31 3.96 17.16
CA ALA A 54 -24.43 4.20 18.09
C ALA A 54 -25.71 4.60 17.32
N ALA A 55 -25.60 5.51 16.35
CA ALA A 55 -26.73 5.93 15.53
C ALA A 55 -27.32 4.80 14.67
N LEU A 56 -26.46 3.88 14.15
CA LEU A 56 -26.92 2.72 13.37
C LEU A 56 -27.69 1.69 14.22
N PHE A 57 -27.39 1.62 15.51
CA PHE A 57 -28.00 0.67 16.45
C PHE A 57 -29.08 1.31 17.33
N GLU A 58 -29.40 2.57 17.10
CA GLU A 58 -30.47 3.26 17.83
C GLU A 58 -31.83 2.54 17.66
N GLY A 59 -32.48 2.24 18.78
CA GLY A 59 -33.73 1.47 18.78
C GLY A 59 -33.59 -0.03 18.46
N ILE A 60 -32.38 -0.53 18.19
CA ILE A 60 -32.11 -1.95 17.87
C ILE A 60 -31.38 -2.62 19.02
N ALA A 61 -30.30 -2.02 19.51
CA ALA A 61 -29.50 -2.58 20.59
C ALA A 61 -30.01 -2.11 21.97
N PRO A 62 -30.03 -2.99 23.00
CA PRO A 62 -30.35 -2.57 24.36
C PRO A 62 -29.28 -1.61 24.91
N ALA A 63 -29.67 -0.80 25.88
CA ALA A 63 -28.76 0.14 26.55
C ALA A 63 -27.54 -0.62 27.13
N GLY A 64 -26.35 -0.10 26.89
CA GLY A 64 -25.08 -0.69 27.34
C GLY A 64 -24.56 -1.86 26.49
N ALA A 65 -25.25 -2.25 25.40
CA ALA A 65 -24.75 -3.29 24.49
C ALA A 65 -23.57 -2.84 23.63
N LEU A 66 -23.46 -1.53 23.39
CA LEU A 66 -22.34 -0.97 22.65
C LEU A 66 -21.18 -0.70 23.60
N LEU A 67 -20.06 -1.37 23.37
CA LEU A 67 -18.84 -1.17 24.14
C LEU A 67 -18.02 -0.03 23.53
N PRO A 68 -17.13 0.61 24.31
CA PRO A 68 -16.20 1.61 23.78
C PRO A 68 -15.34 1.08 22.64
N ILE A 69 -15.04 1.93 21.68
CA ILE A 69 -14.20 1.57 20.54
C ILE A 69 -12.76 1.26 21.00
N LEU A 70 -12.19 0.17 20.48
CA LEU A 70 -10.80 -0.19 20.72
C LEU A 70 -9.93 0.45 19.65
N GLY A 71 -9.23 1.53 19.99
CA GLY A 71 -8.28 2.21 19.12
C GLY A 71 -6.91 1.54 19.11
N MET A 72 -6.01 2.05 18.25
CA MET A 72 -4.58 1.74 18.28
C MET A 72 -3.86 2.73 19.18
N ASP A 73 -2.83 2.29 19.89
CA ASP A 73 -1.94 3.17 20.65
C ASP A 73 -1.13 4.06 19.68
N ASP A 74 -0.64 3.47 18.57
CA ASP A 74 -0.01 4.18 17.48
C ASP A 74 -0.72 3.88 16.15
N PRO A 75 -1.47 4.83 15.58
CA PRO A 75 -2.22 4.65 14.35
C PRO A 75 -1.38 4.91 13.08
N PHE A 76 -0.06 5.03 13.19
CA PHE A 76 0.84 5.29 12.08
C PHE A 76 1.60 4.04 11.66
N HIS A 77 2.12 4.05 10.43
CA HIS A 77 2.98 3.02 9.84
C HIS A 77 2.49 1.56 9.99
N TYR A 78 1.20 1.38 10.27
CA TYR A 78 0.60 0.07 10.55
C TYR A 78 0.43 -0.81 9.31
N ARG A 79 0.44 -0.22 8.10
CA ARG A 79 0.15 -0.93 6.86
C ARG A 79 1.32 -1.80 6.46
N ASN A 80 1.22 -3.09 6.78
CA ASN A 80 2.27 -4.09 6.53
C ASN A 80 2.35 -4.58 5.06
N LYS A 81 1.35 -4.24 4.22
CA LYS A 81 1.36 -4.48 2.77
C LYS A 81 1.26 -3.15 2.03
N VAL A 82 2.26 -2.86 1.22
CA VAL A 82 2.34 -1.67 0.39
C VAL A 82 2.35 -2.07 -1.09
N ILE A 83 1.55 -1.39 -1.89
CA ILE A 83 1.51 -1.55 -3.34
C ILE A 83 1.85 -0.20 -3.95
N SER A 84 3.01 -0.13 -4.61
CA SER A 84 3.50 1.09 -5.24
C SER A 84 3.63 0.91 -6.75
N PRO A 85 2.85 1.62 -7.55
CA PRO A 85 3.04 1.68 -9.00
C PRO A 85 4.30 2.47 -9.36
N TYR A 86 4.86 2.16 -10.53
CA TYR A 86 5.90 2.95 -11.17
C TYR A 86 5.38 3.45 -12.51
N ALA A 87 5.51 4.77 -12.74
CA ALA A 87 5.05 5.40 -13.96
C ALA A 87 6.09 6.42 -14.47
N PRO A 88 6.15 6.70 -15.77
CA PRO A 88 6.99 7.79 -16.28
C PRO A 88 6.45 9.15 -15.84
N ALA A 89 7.36 10.06 -15.47
CA ALA A 89 6.98 11.44 -15.19
C ALA A 89 6.49 12.13 -16.48
N LYS A 90 5.51 13.04 -16.34
CA LYS A 90 5.02 13.81 -17.50
C LYS A 90 6.17 14.63 -18.10
N GLY A 91 6.38 14.48 -19.40
CA GLY A 91 7.44 15.20 -20.10
C GLY A 91 8.82 14.52 -20.05
N ALA A 92 8.96 13.37 -19.41
CA ALA A 92 10.14 12.52 -19.48
C ALA A 92 10.35 12.03 -20.93
N LYS A 93 10.88 12.89 -21.79
CA LYS A 93 11.26 12.52 -23.18
C LYS A 93 12.71 12.10 -23.18
N ARG A 94 12.97 10.83 -23.45
CA ARG A 94 14.33 10.38 -23.77
C ARG A 94 14.80 11.07 -25.05
N LYS A 95 15.85 11.85 -24.98
CA LYS A 95 16.52 12.43 -26.14
C LYS A 95 17.61 11.45 -26.62
N GLY A 96 17.21 10.44 -27.40
CA GLY A 96 18.11 9.44 -27.99
C GLY A 96 18.08 8.07 -27.29
N LYS A 97 18.55 7.02 -28.00
CA LYS A 97 18.55 5.62 -27.54
C LYS A 97 19.44 5.37 -26.31
N ASP A 98 20.47 6.20 -26.12
CA ASP A 98 21.46 6.07 -25.03
C ASP A 98 21.22 7.01 -23.85
N ALA A 99 20.11 7.76 -23.84
CA ALA A 99 19.79 8.66 -22.74
C ALA A 99 19.48 7.85 -21.46
N LYS A 100 20.26 8.11 -20.40
CA LYS A 100 20.06 7.49 -19.09
C LYS A 100 18.74 7.98 -18.47
N LEU A 101 18.02 7.07 -17.84
CA LEU A 101 16.82 7.38 -17.08
C LEU A 101 17.23 8.07 -15.77
N ALA A 102 16.69 9.25 -15.47
CA ALA A 102 16.92 9.90 -14.20
C ALA A 102 15.89 9.44 -13.13
N ARG A 103 16.24 9.55 -11.86
CA ARG A 103 15.31 9.27 -10.76
C ARG A 103 14.02 10.11 -10.86
N ALA A 104 14.14 11.38 -11.29
CA ALA A 104 13.03 12.29 -11.47
C ALA A 104 12.07 11.87 -12.60
N ASP A 105 12.53 11.02 -13.52
CA ASP A 105 11.71 10.49 -14.62
C ASP A 105 10.81 9.34 -14.21
N ILE A 106 10.99 8.82 -12.99
CA ILE A 106 10.23 7.66 -12.45
C ILE A 106 9.40 8.14 -11.26
N LEU A 107 8.09 8.15 -11.44
CA LEU A 107 7.15 8.38 -10.35
C LEU A 107 6.86 7.06 -9.62
N THR A 108 6.74 7.13 -8.30
CA THR A 108 6.18 6.06 -7.46
C THR A 108 5.42 6.67 -6.30
N GLY A 109 4.32 6.04 -5.88
CA GLY A 109 3.46 6.58 -4.84
C GLY A 109 2.08 5.95 -4.85
N MET A 110 1.05 6.77 -4.74
CA MET A 110 -0.35 6.33 -4.70
C MET A 110 -1.17 7.07 -5.76
N TYR A 111 -2.24 6.44 -6.24
CA TYR A 111 -3.16 7.11 -7.14
C TYR A 111 -3.99 8.18 -6.41
N GLU A 112 -4.29 9.25 -7.10
CA GLU A 112 -5.27 10.24 -6.68
C GLU A 112 -6.67 9.60 -6.68
N THR A 113 -7.49 9.95 -5.69
CA THR A 113 -8.83 9.38 -5.53
C THR A 113 -9.65 9.48 -6.82
N GLY A 114 -10.17 8.35 -7.28
CA GLY A 114 -11.04 8.26 -8.46
C GLY A 114 -10.33 8.48 -9.80
N THR A 115 -9.00 8.47 -9.83
CA THR A 115 -8.21 8.68 -11.05
C THR A 115 -7.07 7.67 -11.18
N HIS A 116 -6.46 7.60 -12.37
CA HIS A 116 -5.19 6.89 -12.61
C HIS A 116 -3.96 7.82 -12.51
N ARG A 117 -4.13 9.04 -11.99
CA ARG A 117 -3.02 9.97 -11.82
C ARG A 117 -2.19 9.59 -10.60
N LEU A 118 -0.94 9.24 -10.81
CA LEU A 118 0.00 8.91 -9.75
C LEU A 118 0.46 10.17 -9.02
N ILE A 119 0.27 10.19 -7.71
CA ILE A 119 0.79 11.22 -6.79
C ILE A 119 2.08 10.67 -6.16
N PRO A 120 3.24 11.28 -6.42
CA PRO A 120 4.49 10.84 -5.80
C PRO A 120 4.43 10.97 -4.28
N THR A 121 4.86 9.91 -3.58
CA THR A 121 4.91 9.89 -2.11
C THR A 121 6.23 9.29 -1.65
N ASP A 122 7.21 10.13 -1.34
CA ASP A 122 8.49 9.69 -0.79
C ASP A 122 8.37 9.36 0.72
N THR A 123 7.36 9.92 1.39
CA THR A 123 6.99 9.62 2.78
C THR A 123 5.50 9.28 2.86
N CYS A 124 5.12 8.43 3.81
CA CYS A 124 3.72 8.07 4.04
C CYS A 124 3.50 7.80 5.53
N ALA A 125 2.49 8.42 6.13
CA ALA A 125 2.19 8.26 7.55
C ALA A 125 1.59 6.91 7.92
N ILE A 126 1.05 6.14 6.95
CA ILE A 126 0.38 4.87 7.24
C ILE A 126 1.11 3.63 6.71
N GLU A 127 1.96 3.78 5.68
CA GLU A 127 2.75 2.66 5.15
C GLU A 127 3.90 2.32 6.08
N ASN A 128 4.18 1.02 6.22
CA ASN A 128 5.38 0.56 6.92
C ASN A 128 6.64 1.20 6.33
N GLU A 129 7.52 1.71 7.17
CA GLU A 129 8.70 2.47 6.75
C GLU A 129 9.69 1.63 5.94
N THR A 130 9.90 0.34 6.32
CA THR A 130 10.76 -0.57 5.56
C THR A 130 10.17 -0.85 4.18
N ALA A 131 8.85 -1.03 4.07
CA ALA A 131 8.21 -1.17 2.77
C ALA A 131 8.40 0.08 1.90
N LYS A 132 8.31 1.28 2.47
CA LYS A 132 8.60 2.53 1.77
C LYS A 132 10.06 2.61 1.32
N LYS A 133 11.03 2.25 2.16
CA LYS A 133 12.46 2.16 1.79
C LYS A 133 12.67 1.24 0.59
N VAL A 134 12.00 0.07 0.56
CA VAL A 134 12.07 -0.87 -0.57
C VAL A 134 11.57 -0.23 -1.85
N THR A 135 10.38 0.39 -1.84
CA THR A 135 9.79 0.98 -3.06
C THR A 135 10.67 2.09 -3.63
N LEU A 136 11.26 2.92 -2.77
CA LEU A 136 12.20 3.98 -3.18
C LEU A 136 13.53 3.40 -3.68
N ALA A 137 14.06 2.35 -3.02
CA ALA A 137 15.26 1.66 -3.47
C ALA A 137 15.10 1.05 -4.87
N ILE A 138 13.93 0.46 -5.17
CA ILE A 138 13.61 -0.06 -6.50
C ILE A 138 13.61 1.07 -7.53
N ARG A 139 12.99 2.23 -7.25
CA ARG A 139 13.02 3.41 -8.12
C ARG A 139 14.45 3.83 -8.45
N ASP A 140 15.31 3.87 -7.45
CA ASP A 140 16.71 4.27 -7.62
C ASP A 140 17.51 3.25 -8.46
N ILE A 141 17.23 1.94 -8.28
CA ILE A 141 17.82 0.85 -9.08
C ILE A 141 17.34 0.96 -10.53
N MET A 142 16.05 1.19 -10.75
CA MET A 142 15.48 1.41 -12.08
C MET A 142 16.17 2.56 -12.80
N ALA A 143 16.34 3.70 -12.13
CA ALA A 143 17.04 4.86 -12.70
C ALA A 143 18.49 4.53 -13.06
N ARG A 144 19.23 3.87 -12.15
CA ARG A 144 20.63 3.50 -12.36
C ARG A 144 20.84 2.57 -13.56
N TRP A 145 19.91 1.66 -13.82
CA TRP A 145 20.05 0.66 -14.88
C TRP A 145 19.12 0.89 -16.06
N SER A 146 18.52 2.08 -16.12
CA SER A 146 17.58 2.46 -17.18
C SER A 146 16.43 1.47 -17.40
N MET A 147 15.93 0.89 -16.29
CA MET A 147 14.74 0.05 -16.31
C MET A 147 13.50 0.93 -16.44
N GLU A 148 12.79 0.83 -17.54
CA GLU A 148 11.65 1.70 -17.81
C GLU A 148 10.45 1.40 -16.91
N PRO A 149 9.85 2.42 -16.28
CA PRO A 149 8.57 2.28 -15.61
C PRO A 149 7.47 2.03 -16.65
N TYR A 150 6.45 1.27 -16.25
CA TYR A 150 5.32 0.97 -17.11
C TYR A 150 4.47 2.22 -17.34
N ASN A 151 4.10 2.46 -18.59
CA ASN A 151 3.20 3.50 -19.00
C ASN A 151 1.83 2.89 -19.33
N GLU A 152 0.81 3.19 -18.52
CA GLU A 152 -0.54 2.65 -18.69
C GLU A 152 -1.21 3.11 -19.99
N ASP A 153 -0.88 4.31 -20.48
CA ASP A 153 -1.49 4.86 -21.71
C ASP A 153 -0.97 4.16 -22.97
N THR A 154 0.30 3.72 -22.97
CA THR A 154 0.96 3.13 -24.14
C THR A 154 1.15 1.61 -24.04
N GLY A 155 1.03 1.05 -22.85
CA GLY A 155 1.37 -0.35 -22.55
C GLY A 155 2.87 -0.66 -22.60
N ALA A 156 3.73 0.36 -22.72
CA ALA A 156 5.18 0.23 -22.80
C ALA A 156 5.85 0.32 -21.43
N GLY A 157 7.09 -0.14 -21.34
CA GLY A 157 7.86 -0.16 -20.10
C GLY A 157 7.87 -1.55 -19.45
N PHE A 158 8.72 -1.72 -18.44
CA PHE A 158 9.00 -3.04 -17.87
C PHE A 158 8.46 -3.19 -16.44
N VAL A 159 8.83 -2.30 -15.50
CA VAL A 159 8.41 -2.40 -14.10
C VAL A 159 7.08 -1.69 -13.89
N ARG A 160 6.07 -2.44 -13.48
CA ARG A 160 4.71 -1.92 -13.24
C ARG A 160 4.49 -1.53 -11.79
N HIS A 161 4.70 -2.48 -10.87
CA HIS A 161 4.45 -2.28 -9.44
C HIS A 161 5.51 -2.97 -8.59
N ALA A 162 5.68 -2.50 -7.38
CA ALA A 162 6.22 -3.28 -6.28
C ALA A 162 5.10 -3.55 -5.27
N VAL A 163 4.91 -4.82 -4.91
CA VAL A 163 4.09 -5.23 -3.78
C VAL A 163 5.03 -5.68 -2.67
N VAL A 164 5.09 -4.93 -1.60
CA VAL A 164 5.98 -5.19 -0.47
C VAL A 164 5.16 -5.61 0.73
N ARG A 165 5.53 -6.72 1.35
CA ARG A 165 4.94 -7.21 2.59
C ARG A 165 6.01 -7.27 3.66
N VAL A 166 5.70 -6.76 4.83
CA VAL A 166 6.59 -6.77 6.00
C VAL A 166 5.91 -7.56 7.11
N GLY A 167 6.56 -8.59 7.60
CA GLY A 167 6.09 -9.35 8.75
C GLY A 167 6.04 -8.46 9.99
N HIS A 168 4.88 -8.38 10.64
CA HIS A 168 4.66 -7.50 11.78
C HIS A 168 5.54 -7.87 13.00
N LYS A 169 5.68 -9.16 13.24
CA LYS A 169 6.52 -9.69 14.36
C LYS A 169 7.89 -10.12 13.89
N SER A 170 7.99 -10.73 12.71
CA SER A 170 9.26 -11.24 12.20
C SER A 170 10.17 -10.14 11.63
N GLY A 171 9.60 -9.06 11.10
CA GLY A 171 10.35 -8.07 10.34
C GLY A 171 10.80 -8.55 8.96
N GLU A 172 10.53 -9.80 8.58
CA GLU A 172 10.87 -10.34 7.27
C GLU A 172 10.16 -9.58 6.15
N VAL A 173 10.86 -9.36 5.05
CA VAL A 173 10.32 -8.58 3.92
C VAL A 173 10.25 -9.41 2.66
N LEU A 174 9.05 -9.53 2.11
CA LEU A 174 8.78 -10.10 0.80
C LEU A 174 8.52 -8.97 -0.20
N VAL A 175 9.30 -8.98 -1.28
CA VAL A 175 9.18 -8.03 -2.38
C VAL A 175 8.69 -8.74 -3.63
N THR A 176 7.53 -8.36 -4.15
CA THR A 176 7.04 -8.83 -5.45
C THR A 176 7.19 -7.69 -6.46
N VAL A 177 8.07 -7.89 -7.44
CA VAL A 177 8.24 -6.95 -8.54
C VAL A 177 7.33 -7.38 -9.68
N VAL A 178 6.33 -6.56 -10.00
CA VAL A 178 5.39 -6.83 -11.09
C VAL A 178 5.96 -6.27 -12.38
N THR A 179 6.11 -7.13 -13.38
CA THR A 179 6.77 -6.80 -14.65
C THR A 179 5.83 -6.99 -15.85
N ASN A 180 6.04 -6.20 -16.89
CA ASN A 180 5.32 -6.27 -18.17
C ASN A 180 6.04 -7.22 -19.16
N GLY A 181 6.58 -8.32 -18.66
CA GLY A 181 7.29 -9.32 -19.48
C GLY A 181 7.99 -10.35 -18.59
N GLU A 182 8.28 -11.50 -19.17
CA GLU A 182 8.87 -12.65 -18.46
C GLU A 182 10.39 -12.48 -18.25
N GLU A 183 11.07 -11.86 -19.20
CA GLU A 183 12.51 -11.63 -19.09
C GLU A 183 12.80 -10.47 -18.12
N PHE A 184 13.57 -10.78 -17.08
CA PHE A 184 14.04 -9.76 -16.15
C PHE A 184 15.54 -9.56 -16.35
N PRO A 185 15.95 -8.56 -17.14
CA PRO A 185 17.36 -8.29 -17.40
C PRO A 185 18.13 -8.03 -16.11
N ALA A 186 19.30 -8.65 -15.97
CA ALA A 186 20.17 -8.50 -14.79
C ALA A 186 19.49 -8.78 -13.43
N SER A 187 18.51 -9.70 -13.39
CA SER A 187 17.74 -10.01 -12.17
C SER A 187 18.61 -10.33 -10.96
N LYS A 188 19.72 -11.07 -11.13
CA LYS A 188 20.66 -11.38 -10.03
C LYS A 188 21.34 -10.13 -9.48
N ALA A 189 21.71 -9.18 -10.34
CA ALA A 189 22.31 -7.92 -9.92
C ALA A 189 21.27 -7.01 -9.25
N PHE A 190 20.03 -6.99 -9.76
CA PHE A 190 18.91 -6.29 -9.13
C PHE A 190 18.68 -6.79 -7.70
N CYS A 191 18.56 -8.10 -7.51
CA CYS A 191 18.36 -8.68 -6.17
C CYS A 191 19.51 -8.33 -5.22
N ARG A 192 20.75 -8.48 -5.67
CA ARG A 192 21.94 -8.14 -4.86
C ARG A 192 21.94 -6.67 -4.44
N GLU A 193 21.65 -5.77 -5.36
CA GLU A 193 21.62 -4.33 -5.07
C GLU A 193 20.47 -3.96 -4.15
N LEU A 194 19.29 -4.56 -4.32
CA LEU A 194 18.14 -4.31 -3.44
C LEU A 194 18.41 -4.80 -2.02
N VAL A 195 18.90 -6.01 -1.85
CA VAL A 195 19.27 -6.57 -0.53
C VAL A 195 20.40 -5.76 0.12
N ARG A 196 21.38 -5.29 -0.66
CA ARG A 196 22.45 -4.41 -0.14
C ARG A 196 21.89 -3.10 0.41
N ARG A 197 20.85 -2.52 -0.20
CA ARG A 197 20.21 -1.26 0.23
C ARG A 197 19.24 -1.43 1.37
N VAL A 198 18.56 -2.57 1.40
CA VAL A 198 17.53 -2.91 2.39
C VAL A 198 17.80 -4.35 2.86
N PRO A 199 18.67 -4.53 3.85
CA PRO A 199 19.08 -5.87 4.33
C PRO A 199 17.94 -6.71 4.90
N GLU A 200 16.85 -6.10 5.30
CA GLU A 200 15.64 -6.75 5.80
C GLU A 200 14.90 -7.57 4.72
N VAL A 201 15.24 -7.40 3.43
CA VAL A 201 14.63 -8.14 2.34
C VAL A 201 15.01 -9.62 2.41
N THR A 202 14.03 -10.45 2.76
CA THR A 202 14.18 -11.90 2.93
C THR A 202 13.99 -12.64 1.61
N THR A 203 13.10 -12.14 0.76
CA THR A 203 12.79 -12.80 -0.52
C THR A 203 12.29 -11.82 -1.58
N ILE A 204 12.61 -12.12 -2.84
CA ILE A 204 12.20 -11.32 -4.00
C ILE A 204 11.56 -12.25 -5.03
N VAL A 205 10.35 -11.91 -5.46
CA VAL A 205 9.56 -12.64 -6.46
C VAL A 205 9.32 -11.72 -7.64
N GLN A 206 9.48 -12.23 -8.86
CA GLN A 206 8.94 -11.60 -10.05
C GLN A 206 7.51 -12.11 -10.27
N ASN A 207 6.57 -11.22 -10.47
CA ASN A 207 5.23 -11.54 -10.95
C ASN A 207 5.05 -10.93 -12.34
N VAL A 208 4.66 -11.74 -13.31
CA VAL A 208 4.49 -11.28 -14.70
C VAL A 208 3.04 -10.94 -14.94
N ASN A 209 2.79 -9.68 -15.25
CA ASN A 209 1.46 -9.20 -15.63
C ASN A 209 1.54 -8.32 -16.88
N THR A 210 1.14 -8.88 -18.02
CA THR A 210 1.09 -8.17 -19.32
C THR A 210 -0.31 -7.67 -19.65
N ARG A 211 -1.31 -7.91 -18.77
CA ARG A 211 -2.69 -7.49 -18.99
C ARG A 211 -2.85 -5.98 -18.80
N GLN A 212 -3.64 -5.35 -19.66
CA GLN A 212 -4.03 -3.94 -19.53
C GLN A 212 -5.34 -3.82 -18.74
N THR A 213 -5.30 -4.26 -17.48
CA THR A 213 -6.45 -4.27 -16.57
C THR A 213 -6.04 -3.71 -15.21
N ASN A 214 -7.02 -3.43 -14.34
CA ASN A 214 -6.79 -2.98 -12.96
C ASN A 214 -6.24 -4.09 -12.04
N VAL A 215 -6.10 -5.33 -12.53
CA VAL A 215 -5.51 -6.43 -11.77
C VAL A 215 -4.00 -6.23 -11.68
N ILE A 216 -3.46 -6.15 -10.48
CA ILE A 216 -2.05 -5.85 -10.24
C ILE A 216 -1.17 -7.09 -10.45
N LEU A 217 -1.56 -8.24 -9.89
CA LEU A 217 -0.79 -9.47 -9.99
C LEU A 217 -1.27 -10.32 -11.17
N GLY A 218 -0.32 -10.84 -11.94
CA GLY A 218 -0.55 -11.84 -12.96
C GLY A 218 -0.49 -13.25 -12.40
N ASP A 219 -0.65 -14.24 -13.27
CA ASP A 219 -0.76 -15.65 -12.89
C ASP A 219 0.62 -16.34 -12.80
N LYS A 220 1.65 -15.77 -13.47
CA LYS A 220 2.99 -16.34 -13.52
C LYS A 220 3.90 -15.68 -12.50
N GLU A 221 4.58 -16.49 -11.70
CA GLU A 221 5.56 -16.04 -10.72
C GLU A 221 6.86 -16.80 -10.80
N ARG A 222 7.96 -16.12 -10.48
CA ARG A 222 9.28 -16.71 -10.38
C ARG A 222 10.01 -16.15 -9.16
N VAL A 223 10.55 -17.01 -8.32
CA VAL A 223 11.41 -16.59 -7.21
C VAL A 223 12.76 -16.15 -7.78
N LEU A 224 13.18 -14.93 -7.48
CA LEU A 224 14.47 -14.38 -7.88
C LEU A 224 15.52 -14.47 -6.78
N PHE A 225 15.08 -14.39 -5.52
CA PHE A 225 15.94 -14.44 -4.33
C PHE A 225 15.15 -14.97 -3.13
N GLY A 226 15.81 -15.73 -2.27
CA GLY A 226 15.22 -16.27 -1.05
C GLY A 226 14.18 -17.38 -1.28
N PRO A 227 13.35 -17.70 -0.28
CA PRO A 227 12.44 -18.85 -0.31
C PRO A 227 11.13 -18.63 -1.08
N GLY A 228 10.81 -17.40 -1.51
CA GLY A 228 9.54 -17.05 -2.18
C GLY A 228 8.38 -16.77 -1.21
N PHE A 229 8.63 -16.76 0.08
CA PHE A 229 7.65 -16.46 1.14
C PHE A 229 8.34 -15.86 2.35
N ILE A 230 7.56 -15.30 3.25
CA ILE A 230 7.98 -14.89 4.60
C ILE A 230 7.14 -15.64 5.65
N LEU A 231 7.69 -15.74 6.85
CA LEU A 231 6.97 -16.19 8.03
C LEU A 231 6.61 -15.01 8.91
N ASP A 232 5.40 -14.99 9.45
CA ASP A 232 5.01 -13.99 10.44
C ASP A 232 4.09 -14.59 11.48
N THR A 233 4.11 -14.04 12.68
CA THR A 233 3.25 -14.48 13.78
C THR A 233 2.14 -13.46 14.01
N LEU A 234 0.90 -13.94 13.95
CA LEU A 234 -0.31 -13.16 14.21
C LEU A 234 -1.18 -13.90 15.21
N CYS A 235 -1.57 -13.23 16.31
CA CYS A 235 -2.41 -13.80 17.38
C CYS A 235 -1.88 -15.15 17.92
N GLY A 236 -0.56 -15.30 18.03
CA GLY A 236 0.10 -16.54 18.50
C GLY A 236 0.26 -17.64 17.45
N LEU A 237 -0.25 -17.46 16.23
CA LEU A 237 -0.13 -18.44 15.15
C LEU A 237 0.90 -17.97 14.12
N THR A 238 1.71 -18.91 13.62
CA THR A 238 2.69 -18.62 12.56
C THR A 238 2.07 -18.87 11.20
N PHE A 239 2.18 -17.87 10.32
CA PHE A 239 1.67 -17.91 8.95
C PHE A 239 2.81 -17.87 7.96
N ARG A 240 2.69 -18.70 6.91
CA ARG A 240 3.51 -18.61 5.71
C ARG A 240 2.81 -17.68 4.70
N ILE A 241 3.45 -16.57 4.36
CA ILE A 241 2.86 -15.52 3.54
C ILE A 241 3.62 -15.47 2.20
N SER A 242 2.92 -15.77 1.11
CA SER A 242 3.43 -15.63 -0.27
C SER A 242 2.96 -14.30 -0.89
N SER A 243 3.42 -14.02 -2.11
CA SER A 243 3.04 -12.84 -2.90
C SER A 243 1.52 -12.70 -3.05
N GLN A 244 0.81 -13.82 -3.31
CA GLN A 244 -0.63 -13.84 -3.58
C GLN A 244 -1.49 -14.08 -2.33
N SER A 245 -0.90 -14.42 -1.17
CA SER A 245 -1.66 -14.67 0.06
C SER A 245 -2.48 -13.45 0.47
N PHE A 246 -3.73 -13.67 0.87
CA PHE A 246 -4.45 -12.66 1.65
C PHE A 246 -3.87 -12.62 3.07
N TYR A 247 -3.55 -11.45 3.56
CA TYR A 247 -3.12 -11.20 4.93
C TYR A 247 -3.52 -9.79 5.33
N GLN A 248 -4.09 -9.64 6.51
CA GLN A 248 -4.61 -8.34 6.97
C GLN A 248 -3.49 -7.30 7.09
N VAL A 249 -3.77 -6.09 6.61
CA VAL A 249 -2.76 -5.02 6.52
C VAL A 249 -2.48 -4.35 7.88
N ASN A 250 -3.38 -4.49 8.85
CA ASN A 250 -3.24 -3.98 10.20
C ASN A 250 -3.22 -5.15 11.19
N ALA A 251 -2.04 -5.69 11.48
CA ALA A 251 -1.87 -6.86 12.33
C ALA A 251 -2.37 -6.62 13.76
N THR A 252 -2.13 -5.43 14.33
CA THR A 252 -2.55 -5.08 15.69
C THR A 252 -4.07 -5.15 15.84
N GLN A 253 -4.82 -4.49 14.95
CA GLN A 253 -6.28 -4.50 15.00
C GLN A 253 -6.87 -5.86 14.60
N THR A 254 -6.18 -6.61 13.77
CA THR A 254 -6.61 -7.97 13.40
C THR A 254 -6.61 -8.92 14.62
N CYS A 255 -5.62 -8.82 15.50
CA CYS A 255 -5.60 -9.62 16.72
C CYS A 255 -6.78 -9.27 17.63
N LEU A 256 -7.13 -8.02 17.79
CA LEU A 256 -8.31 -7.62 18.58
C LEU A 256 -9.60 -8.16 17.97
N LEU A 257 -9.76 -8.05 16.65
CA LEU A 257 -10.93 -8.60 15.95
C LEU A 257 -11.01 -10.11 16.08
N TYR A 258 -9.90 -10.84 15.93
CA TYR A 258 -9.85 -12.30 15.97
C TYR A 258 -10.13 -12.86 17.38
N THR A 259 -9.66 -12.15 18.42
CA THR A 259 -9.83 -12.58 19.81
C THR A 259 -11.13 -12.08 20.46
N SER A 260 -11.86 -11.20 19.77
CA SER A 260 -13.16 -10.73 20.27
C SER A 260 -14.20 -11.87 20.25
N PRO A 261 -15.03 -12.01 21.31
CA PRO A 261 -16.11 -12.98 21.31
C PRO A 261 -17.05 -12.76 20.13
N SER A 262 -17.27 -13.80 19.33
CA SER A 262 -18.25 -13.77 18.24
C SER A 262 -19.37 -14.72 18.59
N PRO A 263 -20.64 -14.30 18.53
CA PRO A 263 -21.76 -15.24 18.65
C PRO A 263 -21.69 -16.21 17.46
N ARG A 264 -21.65 -17.51 17.76
CA ARG A 264 -21.78 -18.59 16.78
C ARG A 264 -23.22 -19.05 16.71
#